data_3b9fea3c07c09c073153afcd4b277a73
#
_entry.id   3b9fea3c07c09c073153afcd4b277a73
#
_cell.length_a   1.000
_cell.length_b   1.000
_cell.length_c   1.000
_cell.angle_alpha   90.00
_cell.angle_beta   90.00
_cell.angle_gamma   90.00
#
_symmetry.space_group_name_H-M   'P 1'
#
loop_
_entity.id
_entity.type
_entity.pdbx_description
1 polymer ?
#
loop_
_entity_poly.entity_id
_entity_poly.type
_entity_poly.pdbx_seq_one_letter_code
_entity_poly.pdbx_strand_id
1 'polypeptide(L)'
;MDYKIIILAVVITIVLIVGTQVWKQSILKKLLKHMQQGDFNAYFKLLDSLPCKYFYPPFNREYMRLNGYIMKADKKKIEECFELILSMRMNKKQELDVVIKAFYYYLDEDSKKKCKTLLERMKKIADESITQECQVIYDILLEEKTSYIDDM
;
A
#
# COMPACT_ATOMS: atom_id res chain seq x y z
N MET A 1 -16.01 5.14 -45.16
CA MET A 1 -14.83 4.64 -44.42
C MET A 1 -14.86 3.11 -44.43
N ASP A 2 -13.81 2.45 -44.95
CA ASP A 2 -13.84 1.01 -45.18
C ASP A 2 -13.95 0.23 -43.87
N TYR A 3 -15.00 -0.58 -43.71
CA TYR A 3 -15.23 -1.39 -42.50
C TYR A 3 -14.04 -2.29 -42.14
N LYS A 4 -13.25 -2.67 -43.16
CA LYS A 4 -12.01 -3.45 -42.97
C LYS A 4 -10.95 -2.68 -42.17
N ILE A 5 -10.83 -1.37 -42.39
CA ILE A 5 -9.89 -0.50 -41.66
C ILE A 5 -10.34 -0.40 -40.19
N ILE A 6 -11.65 -0.28 -39.95
CA ILE A 6 -12.21 -0.22 -38.60
C ILE A 6 -11.93 -1.52 -37.87
N ILE A 7 -12.22 -2.67 -38.49
CA ILE A 7 -11.94 -3.98 -37.90
C ILE A 7 -10.46 -4.15 -37.55
N LEU A 8 -9.57 -3.77 -38.50
CA LEU A 8 -8.13 -3.85 -38.26
C LEU A 8 -7.69 -2.98 -37.09
N ALA A 9 -8.19 -1.76 -36.97
CA ALA A 9 -7.88 -0.85 -35.88
C ALA A 9 -8.35 -1.42 -34.52
N VAL A 10 -9.56 -2.02 -34.49
CA VAL A 10 -10.08 -2.66 -33.28
C VAL A 10 -9.23 -3.86 -32.85
N VAL A 11 -8.84 -4.72 -33.80
CA VAL A 11 -7.96 -5.87 -33.52
C VAL A 11 -6.60 -5.41 -32.98
N ILE A 12 -5.97 -4.43 -33.60
CA ILE A 12 -4.69 -3.86 -33.12
C ILE A 12 -4.85 -3.31 -31.69
N THR A 13 -5.93 -2.59 -31.41
CA THR A 13 -6.19 -2.03 -30.09
C THR A 13 -6.33 -3.14 -29.02
N ILE A 14 -7.06 -4.20 -29.33
CA ILE A 14 -7.22 -5.35 -28.43
C ILE A 14 -5.87 -6.02 -28.15
N VAL A 15 -5.07 -6.26 -29.19
CA VAL A 15 -3.73 -6.87 -29.05
C VAL A 15 -2.81 -6.01 -28.19
N LEU A 16 -2.84 -4.69 -28.34
CA LEU A 16 -2.06 -3.77 -27.53
C LEU A 16 -2.52 -3.81 -26.05
N ILE A 17 -3.85 -3.80 -25.79
CA ILE A 17 -4.38 -3.87 -24.44
C ILE A 17 -3.95 -5.18 -23.77
N VAL A 18 -4.14 -6.33 -24.43
CA VAL A 18 -3.76 -7.64 -23.89
C VAL A 18 -2.25 -7.70 -23.64
N GLY A 19 -1.44 -7.24 -24.61
CA GLY A 19 0.02 -7.20 -24.47
C GLY A 19 0.49 -6.40 -23.29
N THR A 20 -0.08 -5.22 -23.04
CA THR A 20 0.25 -4.38 -21.88
C THR A 20 -0.13 -5.05 -20.57
N GLN A 21 -1.27 -5.73 -20.48
CA GLN A 21 -1.70 -6.46 -19.28
C GLN A 21 -0.78 -7.65 -18.97
N VAL A 22 -0.40 -8.43 -19.98
CA VAL A 22 0.55 -9.55 -19.82
C VAL A 22 1.90 -9.04 -19.33
N TRP A 23 2.38 -7.94 -19.89
CA TRP A 23 3.66 -7.35 -19.48
C TRP A 23 3.62 -6.83 -18.03
N LYS A 24 2.55 -6.11 -17.66
CA LYS A 24 2.31 -5.66 -16.30
C LYS A 24 2.31 -6.81 -15.29
N GLN A 25 1.59 -7.90 -15.60
CA GLN A 25 1.57 -9.10 -14.76
C GLN A 25 2.93 -9.77 -14.65
N SER A 26 3.72 -9.79 -15.73
CA SER A 26 5.08 -10.34 -15.71
C SER A 26 5.99 -9.57 -14.76
N ILE A 27 5.91 -8.23 -14.76
CA ILE A 27 6.66 -7.39 -13.81
C ILE A 27 6.24 -7.70 -12.38
N LEU A 28 4.94 -7.80 -12.10
CA LEU A 28 4.44 -8.12 -10.77
C LEU A 28 4.93 -9.49 -10.29
N LYS A 29 4.87 -10.50 -11.14
CA LYS A 29 5.38 -11.85 -10.81
C LYS A 29 6.88 -11.83 -10.48
N LYS A 30 7.68 -11.06 -11.22
CA LYS A 30 9.12 -10.89 -10.93
C LYS A 30 9.36 -10.18 -9.60
N LEU A 31 8.60 -9.11 -9.30
CA LEU A 31 8.67 -8.43 -8.01
C LEU A 31 8.35 -9.37 -6.86
N LEU A 32 7.24 -10.11 -6.95
CA LEU A 32 6.85 -11.09 -5.94
C LEU A 32 7.90 -12.20 -5.77
N LYS A 33 8.48 -12.69 -6.87
CA LYS A 33 9.54 -13.70 -6.83
C LYS A 33 10.78 -13.18 -6.08
N HIS A 34 11.27 -11.98 -6.40
CA HIS A 34 12.41 -11.39 -5.70
C HIS A 34 12.12 -11.18 -4.21
N MET A 35 10.91 -10.73 -3.88
CA MET A 35 10.46 -10.57 -2.50
C MET A 35 10.45 -11.90 -1.74
N GLN A 36 9.90 -12.96 -2.33
CA GLN A 36 9.87 -14.31 -1.73
C GLN A 36 11.26 -14.92 -1.55
N GLN A 37 12.19 -14.61 -2.45
CA GLN A 37 13.58 -15.05 -2.38
C GLN A 37 14.45 -14.23 -1.43
N GLY A 38 13.93 -13.16 -0.85
CA GLY A 38 14.69 -12.22 -0.02
C GLY A 38 15.70 -11.37 -0.81
N ASP A 39 15.63 -11.38 -2.15
CA ASP A 39 16.50 -10.54 -3.00
C ASP A 39 15.94 -9.12 -3.10
N PHE A 40 16.05 -8.40 -1.99
CA PHE A 40 15.54 -7.02 -1.92
C PHE A 40 16.29 -6.06 -2.84
N ASN A 41 17.56 -6.34 -3.17
CA ASN A 41 18.30 -5.49 -4.10
C ASN A 41 17.71 -5.56 -5.51
N ALA A 42 17.46 -6.76 -6.02
CA ALA A 42 16.80 -6.95 -7.32
C ALA A 42 15.35 -6.44 -7.28
N TYR A 43 14.63 -6.63 -6.16
CA TYR A 43 13.28 -6.10 -5.97
C TYR A 43 13.22 -4.58 -6.14
N PHE A 44 14.02 -3.83 -5.40
CA PHE A 44 14.03 -2.36 -5.47
C PHE A 44 14.55 -1.85 -6.81
N LYS A 45 15.58 -2.49 -7.39
CA LYS A 45 16.06 -2.16 -8.73
C LYS A 45 14.98 -2.33 -9.81
N LEU A 46 14.19 -3.40 -9.73
CA LEU A 46 13.08 -3.63 -10.64
C LEU A 46 11.96 -2.60 -10.42
N LEU A 47 11.65 -2.26 -9.16
CA LEU A 47 10.64 -1.25 -8.81
C LEU A 47 11.00 0.14 -9.35
N ASP A 48 12.29 0.47 -9.42
CA ASP A 48 12.80 1.74 -9.96
C ASP A 48 13.01 1.74 -11.48
N SER A 49 12.80 0.60 -12.14
CA SER A 49 12.96 0.47 -13.59
C SER A 49 11.92 1.27 -14.37
N LEU A 50 12.29 1.66 -15.61
CA LEU A 50 11.37 2.37 -16.51
C LEU A 50 10.07 1.61 -16.79
N PRO A 51 10.06 0.29 -17.04
CA PRO A 51 8.81 -0.45 -17.19
C PRO A 51 7.92 -0.38 -15.96
N CYS A 52 8.48 -0.52 -14.77
CA CYS A 52 7.69 -0.41 -13.54
C CYS A 52 7.12 1.00 -13.36
N LYS A 53 7.90 2.04 -13.63
CA LYS A 53 7.45 3.44 -13.60
C LYS A 53 6.33 3.73 -14.59
N TYR A 54 6.34 3.07 -15.74
CA TYR A 54 5.32 3.22 -16.77
C TYR A 54 4.00 2.54 -16.38
N PHE A 55 4.06 1.30 -15.87
CA PHE A 55 2.87 0.49 -15.60
C PHE A 55 2.23 0.74 -14.23
N TYR A 56 2.97 1.25 -13.26
CA TYR A 56 2.47 1.46 -11.91
C TYR A 56 2.49 2.93 -11.51
N PRO A 57 1.33 3.50 -11.11
CA PRO A 57 1.26 4.85 -10.59
C PRO A 57 2.21 5.06 -9.39
N PRO A 58 2.64 6.30 -9.13
CA PRO A 58 3.55 6.61 -8.02
C PRO A 58 3.11 6.02 -6.68
N PHE A 59 1.85 6.18 -6.30
CA PHE A 59 1.31 5.59 -5.07
C PHE A 59 1.55 4.08 -4.99
N ASN A 60 1.20 3.33 -6.05
CA ASN A 60 1.34 1.87 -6.05
C ASN A 60 2.81 1.45 -5.90
N ARG A 61 3.73 2.17 -6.52
CA ARG A 61 5.17 1.88 -6.41
C ARG A 61 5.69 2.14 -5.00
N GLU A 62 5.32 3.25 -4.39
CA GLU A 62 5.74 3.55 -3.01
C GLU A 62 5.09 2.60 -2.00
N TYR A 63 3.85 2.17 -2.22
CA TYR A 63 3.21 1.14 -1.42
C TYR A 63 3.91 -0.23 -1.54
N MET A 64 4.34 -0.61 -2.75
CA MET A 64 5.16 -1.81 -2.96
C MET A 64 6.53 -1.66 -2.27
N ARG A 65 7.14 -0.48 -2.33
CA ARG A 65 8.41 -0.17 -1.67
C ARG A 65 8.30 -0.33 -0.15
N LEU A 66 7.25 0.22 0.44
CA LEU A 66 6.92 0.05 1.86
C LEU A 66 6.85 -1.44 2.23
N ASN A 67 6.11 -2.25 1.46
CA ASN A 67 6.01 -3.69 1.71
C ASN A 67 7.39 -4.38 1.64
N GLY A 68 8.24 -3.99 0.71
CA GLY A 68 9.61 -4.51 0.62
C GLY A 68 10.46 -4.16 1.85
N TYR A 69 10.35 -2.95 2.37
CA TYR A 69 11.07 -2.56 3.58
C TYR A 69 10.51 -3.20 4.84
N ILE A 70 9.18 -3.41 4.93
CA ILE A 70 8.56 -4.17 6.03
C ILE A 70 9.12 -5.60 6.06
N MET A 71 9.16 -6.28 4.92
CA MET A 71 9.73 -7.64 4.85
C MET A 71 11.23 -7.68 5.13
N LYS A 72 11.96 -6.64 4.79
CA LYS A 72 13.38 -6.49 5.12
C LYS A 72 13.62 -6.07 6.58
N ALA A 73 12.57 -5.70 7.32
CA ALA A 73 12.63 -5.14 8.67
C ALA A 73 13.52 -3.88 8.80
N ASP A 74 13.56 -3.04 7.77
CA ASP A 74 14.33 -1.79 7.74
C ASP A 74 13.50 -0.65 8.33
N LYS A 75 13.47 -0.52 9.65
CA LYS A 75 12.62 0.42 10.41
C LYS A 75 12.72 1.86 9.89
N LYS A 76 13.95 2.35 9.65
CA LYS A 76 14.16 3.72 9.17
C LYS A 76 13.48 3.94 7.82
N LYS A 77 13.64 2.99 6.89
CA LYS A 77 13.05 3.08 5.55
C LYS A 77 11.54 2.89 5.57
N ILE A 78 11.01 2.10 6.49
CA ILE A 78 9.57 1.96 6.70
C ILE A 78 8.96 3.30 7.12
N GLU A 79 9.56 3.99 8.09
CA GLU A 79 9.09 5.29 8.55
C GLU A 79 9.14 6.35 7.44
N GLU A 80 10.27 6.46 6.73
CA GLU A 80 10.41 7.36 5.58
C GLU A 80 9.33 7.09 4.51
N CYS A 81 9.02 5.81 4.24
CA CYS A 81 7.97 5.43 3.29
C CYS A 81 6.57 5.81 3.79
N PHE A 82 6.25 5.59 5.06
CA PHE A 82 4.96 6.01 5.60
C PHE A 82 4.78 7.52 5.52
N GLU A 83 5.78 8.31 5.90
CA GLU A 83 5.75 9.78 5.80
C GLU A 83 5.51 10.23 4.36
N LEU A 84 6.25 9.65 3.41
CA LEU A 84 6.09 9.95 1.99
C LEU A 84 4.67 9.61 1.50
N ILE A 85 4.20 8.38 1.72
CA ILE A 85 2.91 7.92 1.21
C ILE A 85 1.76 8.73 1.83
N LEU A 86 1.81 8.99 3.15
CA LEU A 86 0.80 9.76 3.85
C LEU A 86 0.74 11.24 3.41
N SER A 87 1.80 11.76 2.78
CA SER A 87 1.84 13.08 2.16
C SER A 87 1.32 13.11 0.71
N MET A 88 1.16 11.95 0.06
CA MET A 88 0.70 11.86 -1.33
C MET A 88 -0.80 12.14 -1.44
N ARG A 89 -1.21 12.58 -2.64
CA ARG A 89 -2.63 12.61 -2.98
C ARG A 89 -3.15 11.21 -3.23
N MET A 90 -4.12 10.79 -2.46
CA MET A 90 -4.73 9.45 -2.48
C MET A 90 -6.25 9.55 -2.62
N ASN A 91 -6.88 8.49 -3.14
CA ASN A 91 -8.32 8.32 -2.99
C ASN A 91 -8.63 7.78 -1.57
N LYS A 92 -9.90 7.87 -1.15
CA LYS A 92 -10.36 7.49 0.20
C LYS A 92 -9.93 6.05 0.58
N LYS A 93 -10.04 5.09 -0.36
CA LYS A 93 -9.68 3.69 -0.12
C LYS A 93 -8.17 3.54 0.09
N GLN A 94 -7.35 4.15 -0.76
CA GLN A 94 -5.89 4.12 -0.64
C GLN A 94 -5.43 4.74 0.68
N GLU A 95 -6.03 5.87 1.05
CA GLU A 95 -5.71 6.56 2.29
C GLU A 95 -6.05 5.70 3.50
N LEU A 96 -7.23 5.07 3.51
CA LEU A 96 -7.65 4.19 4.59
C LEU A 96 -6.71 2.98 4.73
N ASP A 97 -6.37 2.32 3.63
CA ASP A 97 -5.45 1.17 3.64
C ASP A 97 -4.08 1.52 4.23
N VAL A 98 -3.54 2.70 3.87
CA VAL A 98 -2.23 3.15 4.39
C VAL A 98 -2.31 3.55 5.85
N VAL A 99 -3.36 4.28 6.24
CA VAL A 99 -3.53 4.77 7.61
C VAL A 99 -3.70 3.60 8.57
N ILE A 100 -4.49 2.58 8.21
CA ILE A 100 -4.65 1.35 9.01
C ILE A 100 -3.31 0.60 9.11
N LYS A 101 -2.60 0.42 8.00
CA LYS A 101 -1.30 -0.25 8.00
C LYS A 101 -0.26 0.47 8.86
N ALA A 102 -0.22 1.80 8.77
CA ALA A 102 0.66 2.62 9.59
C ALA A 102 0.29 2.54 11.07
N PHE A 103 -1.01 2.53 11.40
CA PHE A 103 -1.49 2.40 12.76
C PHE A 103 -1.00 1.10 13.41
N TYR A 104 -1.20 -0.04 12.76
CA TYR A 104 -0.72 -1.32 13.31
C TYR A 104 0.80 -1.39 13.41
N TYR A 105 1.52 -0.84 12.43
CA TYR A 105 2.98 -0.77 12.51
C TYR A 105 3.46 0.05 13.72
N TYR A 106 2.89 1.24 13.94
CA TYR A 106 3.27 2.08 15.06
C TYR A 106 2.72 1.60 16.41
N LEU A 107 1.68 0.77 16.40
CA LEU A 107 1.20 0.07 17.57
C LEU A 107 2.24 -0.96 18.04
N ASP A 108 2.80 -1.76 17.10
CA ASP A 108 3.87 -2.71 17.41
C ASP A 108 5.18 -2.03 17.85
N GLU A 109 5.38 -0.77 17.46
CA GLU A 109 6.53 0.03 17.89
C GLU A 109 6.25 0.88 19.16
N ASP A 110 5.17 0.64 19.88
CA ASP A 110 4.74 1.37 21.08
C ASP A 110 4.67 2.90 20.91
N SER A 111 4.45 3.37 19.69
CA SER A 111 4.47 4.79 19.34
C SER A 111 3.13 5.48 19.59
N LYS A 112 2.77 5.73 20.86
CA LYS A 112 1.50 6.36 21.28
C LYS A 112 1.15 7.61 20.48
N LYS A 113 2.12 8.51 20.29
CA LYS A 113 1.90 9.79 19.57
C LYS A 113 1.50 9.57 18.12
N LYS A 114 2.21 8.67 17.40
CA LYS A 114 1.92 8.37 15.98
C LYS A 114 0.57 7.66 15.85
N CYS A 115 0.27 6.69 16.72
CA CYS A 115 -1.03 6.01 16.73
C CYS A 115 -2.19 6.99 16.96
N LYS A 116 -2.08 7.89 17.93
CA LYS A 116 -3.10 8.91 18.19
C LYS A 116 -3.35 9.82 16.98
N THR A 117 -2.28 10.25 16.32
CA THR A 117 -2.39 11.08 15.09
C THR A 117 -3.12 10.32 13.98
N LEU A 118 -2.84 9.03 13.82
CA LEU A 118 -3.49 8.19 12.81
C LEU A 118 -4.96 7.91 13.14
N LEU A 119 -5.30 7.72 14.42
CA LEU A 119 -6.70 7.61 14.86
C LEU A 119 -7.50 8.87 14.54
N GLU A 120 -6.95 10.06 14.79
CA GLU A 120 -7.61 11.32 14.41
C GLU A 120 -7.78 11.46 12.88
N ARG A 121 -6.88 10.89 12.10
CA ARG A 121 -7.01 10.83 10.64
C ARG A 121 -8.07 9.81 10.23
N MET A 122 -8.14 8.64 10.86
CA MET A 122 -9.17 7.62 10.63
C MET A 122 -10.57 8.15 10.86
N LYS A 123 -10.81 8.92 11.93
CA LYS A 123 -12.11 9.54 12.24
C LYS A 123 -12.68 10.36 11.08
N LYS A 124 -11.82 10.86 10.18
CA LYS A 124 -12.22 11.69 9.03
C LYS A 124 -12.50 10.87 7.76
N ILE A 125 -11.94 9.67 7.64
CA ILE A 125 -11.94 8.89 6.39
C ILE A 125 -12.55 7.50 6.52
N ALA A 126 -12.56 6.91 7.72
CA ALA A 126 -13.07 5.58 7.98
C ALA A 126 -14.54 5.60 8.42
N ASP A 127 -15.16 4.44 8.37
CA ASP A 127 -16.45 4.19 9.00
C ASP A 127 -16.25 4.14 10.52
N GLU A 128 -17.31 4.44 11.27
CA GLU A 128 -17.27 4.50 12.74
C GLU A 128 -16.82 3.18 13.36
N SER A 129 -17.26 2.05 12.81
CA SER A 129 -16.88 0.71 13.29
C SER A 129 -15.37 0.47 13.26
N ILE A 130 -14.71 0.80 12.14
CA ILE A 130 -13.23 0.62 12.00
C ILE A 130 -12.50 1.55 12.98
N THR A 131 -12.98 2.77 13.12
CA THR A 131 -12.37 3.75 14.01
C THR A 131 -12.49 3.34 15.47
N GLN A 132 -13.66 2.82 15.88
CA GLN A 132 -13.90 2.31 17.24
C GLN A 132 -13.02 1.09 17.54
N GLU A 133 -12.93 0.13 16.60
CA GLU A 133 -12.04 -1.03 16.74
C GLU A 133 -10.60 -0.62 17.00
N CYS A 134 -10.05 0.26 16.16
CA CYS A 134 -8.68 0.76 16.32
C CYS A 134 -8.51 1.55 17.63
N GLN A 135 -9.53 2.31 18.07
CA GLN A 135 -9.50 3.05 19.33
C GLN A 135 -9.44 2.08 20.53
N VAL A 136 -10.26 1.04 20.53
CA VAL A 136 -10.26 0.02 21.59
C VAL A 136 -8.90 -0.68 21.69
N ILE A 137 -8.34 -1.09 20.54
CA ILE A 137 -7.01 -1.71 20.48
C ILE A 137 -5.94 -0.78 21.06
N TYR A 138 -5.97 0.51 20.66
CA TYR A 138 -5.05 1.52 21.18
C TYR A 138 -5.17 1.69 22.70
N ASP A 139 -6.39 1.79 23.20
CA ASP A 139 -6.66 2.00 24.62
C ASP A 139 -6.20 0.79 25.48
N ILE A 140 -6.41 -0.43 24.98
CA ILE A 140 -5.96 -1.65 25.69
C ILE A 140 -4.44 -1.79 25.64
N LEU A 141 -3.82 -1.68 24.49
CA LEU A 141 -2.40 -2.02 24.31
C LEU A 141 -1.45 -0.90 24.72
N LEU A 142 -1.81 0.36 24.46
CA LEU A 142 -0.91 1.49 24.69
C LEU A 142 -1.30 2.36 25.89
N GLU A 143 -2.58 2.42 26.25
CA GLU A 143 -3.04 3.20 27.41
C GLU A 143 -3.37 2.33 28.64
N GLU A 144 -3.23 1.00 28.53
CA GLU A 144 -3.48 0.04 29.62
C GLU A 144 -4.87 0.18 30.26
N LYS A 145 -5.86 0.64 29.47
CA LYS A 145 -7.24 0.76 29.95
C LYS A 145 -7.92 -0.61 29.94
N THR A 146 -8.16 -1.16 31.13
CA THR A 146 -8.79 -2.48 31.30
C THR A 146 -10.32 -2.45 31.33
N SER A 147 -10.93 -1.26 31.28
CA SER A 147 -12.40 -1.11 31.37
C SER A 147 -13.21 -1.83 30.30
N TYR A 148 -12.57 -2.19 29.15
CA TYR A 148 -13.22 -2.94 28.09
C TYR A 148 -13.26 -4.47 28.33
N ILE A 149 -12.50 -4.98 29.32
CA ILE A 149 -12.42 -6.41 29.63
C ILE A 149 -13.58 -6.84 30.51
N ASP A 150 -14.10 -5.92 31.32
CA ASP A 150 -15.19 -6.19 32.27
C ASP A 150 -16.59 -6.23 31.59
N ASP A 151 -16.71 -5.77 30.34
CA ASP A 151 -17.96 -5.73 29.55
C ASP A 151 -18.12 -6.90 28.55
N MET A 152 -17.19 -7.86 28.52
CA MET A 152 -17.26 -9.09 27.69
C MET A 152 -17.60 -10.32 28.54
#